data_0074928c861299a4c8632e5be42eed7f
#
_entry.id   0074928c861299a4c8632e5be42eed7f
#
_cell.length_a   1.000
_cell.length_b   1.000
_cell.length_c   1.000
_cell.angle_alpha   90.00
_cell.angle_beta   90.00
_cell.angle_gamma   90.00
#
_symmetry.space_group_name_H-M   'P 1'
#
loop_
_entity.id
_entity.type
_entity.pdbx_description
1 polymer ?
#
loop_
_entity_poly.entity_id
_entity_poly.type
_entity_poly.pdbx_seq_one_letter_code
_entity_poly.pdbx_strand_id
1 'polypeptide(L)'
;MKQISTFYFFILILIGTIFHILFMYSMFDIFFIFPLNYGMTPHSASLSENEIPSNRVVIMALDGVRADVFFETIGNGLAPFLKDVVENRGVYGVSHTKVPTETKPDFIAMFSGHFSDASLALKDLYSKKVPSDSIFNESNHAWGIGVDACIFQEVATQMECVPFKSVEDFSDNKAEMNNYKIFDTMIDLLNKAKNDKNSELYKNLNKKKISFLYHIIQTDTIGHKDGPKSQRFVNHLSGLDSYYKKLEEAFNDFYRDNKTTFIITADHGMDDRKAHGDGHPDCTRTPYVIWGAGIRKAIRREKKPLDEDTPSNWNLDHIVRRDISQIDMAPLFAGIMDINFPMNSLGIIPLDIVDASDKVKSKMIYTNFLELYEIYNIKNNAQSKSIAFKPYQPLIDSDKQIKEILNDINKDNYIDAINKTQILINKTLAGMDYILHYDRVYLKTIVVLGYILWSLYIFTFIEMKNKNCLNKLFFFNTKDSIFVSIFSLLFTLSLCYYLYIRISPIMYYLYTLFPCYFLWRILSNLKYLKSFFVLNKENKKSTLQNICNFIIVFLLFLSLVSIYILFILT
;
A
#
# COMPACT_ATOMS: atom_id res chain seq x y z
N MET A 1 50.31 -11.48 23.11
CA MET A 1 48.93 -11.79 23.52
C MET A 1 47.94 -10.66 23.28
N LYS A 2 48.22 -9.38 23.62
CA LYS A 2 47.29 -8.26 23.32
C LYS A 2 46.97 -8.12 21.82
N GLN A 3 47.95 -8.15 20.92
CA GLN A 3 47.74 -8.01 19.47
C GLN A 3 46.87 -9.11 18.86
N ILE A 4 47.07 -10.37 19.28
CA ILE A 4 46.27 -11.52 18.81
C ILE A 4 44.81 -11.39 19.26
N SER A 5 44.57 -10.92 20.49
CA SER A 5 43.19 -10.66 20.99
C SER A 5 42.50 -9.56 20.19
N THR A 6 43.22 -8.52 19.79
CA THR A 6 42.68 -7.40 18.98
C THR A 6 42.29 -7.87 17.57
N PHE A 7 43.08 -8.71 16.93
CA PHE A 7 42.78 -9.29 15.62
C PHE A 7 41.46 -10.08 15.61
N TYR A 8 41.26 -10.97 16.58
CA TYR A 8 40.01 -11.75 16.68
C TYR A 8 38.79 -10.87 17.02
N PHE A 9 38.98 -9.78 17.72
CA PHE A 9 37.94 -8.82 17.98
C PHE A 9 37.49 -8.10 16.70
N PHE A 10 38.45 -7.72 15.85
CA PHE A 10 38.11 -7.14 14.53
C PHE A 10 37.34 -8.13 13.63
N ILE A 11 37.74 -9.42 13.61
CA ILE A 11 37.00 -10.45 12.88
C ILE A 11 35.56 -10.57 13.40
N LEU A 12 35.38 -10.57 14.73
CA LEU A 12 34.03 -10.62 15.32
C LEU A 12 33.17 -9.43 14.91
N ILE A 13 33.74 -8.21 14.95
CA ILE A 13 33.02 -7.00 14.50
C ILE A 13 32.64 -7.12 13.02
N LEU A 14 33.59 -7.54 12.16
CA LEU A 14 33.33 -7.68 10.73
C LEU A 14 32.18 -8.67 10.45
N ILE A 15 32.25 -9.88 11.07
CA ILE A 15 31.18 -10.89 10.95
C ILE A 15 29.86 -10.32 11.45
N GLY A 16 29.86 -9.65 12.60
CA GLY A 16 28.67 -9.04 13.18
C GLY A 16 28.08 -7.95 12.28
N THR A 17 28.91 -7.08 11.73
CA THR A 17 28.47 -6.02 10.82
C THR A 17 27.81 -6.60 9.57
N ILE A 18 28.44 -7.57 8.91
CA ILE A 18 27.89 -8.24 7.73
C ILE A 18 26.58 -8.95 8.08
N PHE A 19 26.53 -9.67 9.20
CA PHE A 19 25.34 -10.33 9.70
C PHE A 19 24.18 -9.33 9.91
N HIS A 20 24.41 -8.24 10.62
CA HIS A 20 23.36 -7.26 10.89
C HIS A 20 22.85 -6.55 9.62
N ILE A 21 23.75 -6.19 8.69
CA ILE A 21 23.36 -5.60 7.40
C ILE A 21 22.48 -6.58 6.61
N LEU A 22 22.88 -7.86 6.49
CA LEU A 22 22.08 -8.85 5.78
C LEU A 22 20.75 -9.13 6.47
N PHE A 23 20.71 -9.18 7.79
CA PHE A 23 19.49 -9.42 8.54
C PHE A 23 18.57 -8.19 8.57
N MET A 24 19.08 -6.98 8.51
CA MET A 24 18.28 -5.79 8.19
C MET A 24 17.65 -5.90 6.79
N TYR A 25 18.44 -6.34 5.80
CA TYR A 25 17.92 -6.51 4.45
C TYR A 25 16.80 -7.58 4.38
N SER A 26 16.86 -8.62 5.23
CA SER A 26 15.79 -9.63 5.30
C SER A 26 14.42 -9.07 5.70
N MET A 27 14.37 -7.90 6.36
CA MET A 27 13.14 -7.21 6.67
C MET A 27 12.35 -6.86 5.40
N PHE A 28 13.07 -6.45 4.34
CA PHE A 28 12.43 -6.13 3.05
C PHE A 28 11.82 -7.39 2.43
N ASP A 29 12.48 -8.54 2.50
CA ASP A 29 11.96 -9.80 1.97
C ASP A 29 10.79 -10.38 2.78
N ILE A 30 10.63 -9.98 4.05
CA ILE A 30 9.58 -10.47 4.95
C ILE A 30 8.32 -9.59 4.91
N PHE A 31 8.51 -8.26 4.87
CA PHE A 31 7.43 -7.31 5.08
C PHE A 31 7.05 -6.52 3.84
N PHE A 32 7.98 -6.33 2.91
CA PHE A 32 7.81 -5.48 1.74
C PHE A 32 7.79 -6.32 0.46
N ILE A 33 6.75 -7.15 0.33
CA ILE A 33 6.56 -8.02 -0.84
C ILE A 33 5.60 -7.32 -1.79
N PHE A 34 6.15 -6.74 -2.84
CA PHE A 34 5.39 -6.01 -3.83
C PHE A 34 4.69 -6.96 -4.82
N PRO A 35 3.38 -6.79 -5.05
CA PRO A 35 2.62 -7.72 -5.87
C PRO A 35 2.73 -7.49 -7.38
N LEU A 36 3.46 -6.49 -7.88
CA LEU A 36 3.48 -6.17 -9.31
C LEU A 36 3.97 -7.32 -10.19
N ASN A 37 3.24 -7.54 -11.26
CA ASN A 37 3.54 -8.50 -12.30
C ASN A 37 3.75 -7.77 -13.63
N TYR A 38 4.61 -8.33 -14.48
CA TYR A 38 4.82 -7.87 -15.85
C TYR A 38 4.06 -8.76 -16.84
N GLY A 39 3.65 -8.19 -17.99
CA GLY A 39 3.06 -8.95 -19.07
C GLY A 39 1.63 -9.41 -18.81
N MET A 40 0.89 -8.67 -17.99
CA MET A 40 -0.54 -8.88 -17.78
C MET A 40 -1.37 -8.47 -19.00
N THR A 41 -2.55 -9.03 -19.13
CA THR A 41 -3.51 -8.73 -20.19
C THR A 41 -4.49 -7.67 -19.72
N PRO A 42 -4.72 -6.58 -20.47
CA PRO A 42 -5.73 -5.59 -20.09
C PRO A 42 -7.15 -6.18 -20.11
N HIS A 43 -7.94 -5.90 -19.10
CA HIS A 43 -9.34 -6.34 -18.98
C HIS A 43 -10.30 -5.15 -18.92
N SER A 44 -11.35 -5.16 -19.76
CA SER A 44 -12.48 -4.23 -19.68
C SER A 44 -13.81 -4.98 -19.65
N ALA A 45 -14.87 -4.35 -19.13
CA ALA A 45 -16.20 -4.97 -19.05
C ALA A 45 -16.87 -5.10 -20.44
N SER A 46 -16.32 -4.42 -21.45
CA SER A 46 -16.79 -4.44 -22.83
C SER A 46 -18.29 -4.16 -22.94
N LEU A 47 -18.71 -3.05 -22.33
CA LEU A 47 -20.11 -2.62 -22.33
C LEU A 47 -20.49 -2.02 -23.68
N SER A 48 -21.76 -2.15 -24.07
CA SER A 48 -22.27 -1.38 -25.19
C SER A 48 -22.34 0.12 -24.83
N GLU A 49 -22.23 1.02 -25.81
CA GLU A 49 -22.20 2.47 -25.57
C GLU A 49 -23.36 2.99 -24.68
N ASN A 50 -24.54 2.41 -24.85
CA ASN A 50 -25.73 2.80 -24.09
C ASN A 50 -25.70 2.27 -22.64
N GLU A 51 -24.92 1.24 -22.37
CA GLU A 51 -24.74 0.63 -21.04
C GLU A 51 -23.66 1.32 -20.22
N ILE A 52 -22.76 2.11 -20.84
CA ILE A 52 -21.65 2.79 -20.14
C ILE A 52 -22.24 3.84 -19.17
N PRO A 53 -22.01 3.70 -17.85
CA PRO A 53 -22.58 4.61 -16.87
C PRO A 53 -22.08 6.04 -17.01
N SER A 54 -20.77 6.24 -17.24
CA SER A 54 -20.14 7.56 -17.32
C SER A 54 -19.17 7.67 -18.49
N ASN A 55 -19.19 8.82 -19.20
CA ASN A 55 -18.22 9.09 -20.25
C ASN A 55 -16.96 9.79 -19.74
N ARG A 56 -16.99 10.33 -18.52
CA ARG A 56 -15.89 11.08 -17.93
C ARG A 56 -15.94 11.12 -16.41
N VAL A 57 -14.76 11.19 -15.81
CA VAL A 57 -14.60 11.37 -14.36
C VAL A 57 -13.81 12.64 -14.09
N VAL A 58 -14.32 13.48 -13.20
CA VAL A 58 -13.69 14.71 -12.72
C VAL A 58 -13.28 14.50 -11.27
N ILE A 59 -12.00 14.42 -11.02
CA ILE A 59 -11.40 14.10 -9.72
C ILE A 59 -10.79 15.37 -9.12
N MET A 60 -11.27 15.77 -7.97
CA MET A 60 -10.76 16.89 -7.19
C MET A 60 -10.06 16.32 -5.95
N ALA A 61 -8.74 16.16 -6.03
CA ALA A 61 -7.91 15.65 -4.96
C ALA A 61 -7.39 16.79 -4.09
N LEU A 62 -7.80 16.78 -2.83
CA LEU A 62 -7.32 17.69 -1.79
C LEU A 62 -6.08 17.07 -1.15
N ASP A 63 -5.03 17.84 -0.93
CA ASP A 63 -3.82 17.37 -0.28
C ASP A 63 -3.92 17.52 1.23
N GLY A 64 -3.58 16.48 1.99
CA GLY A 64 -3.47 16.53 3.44
C GLY A 64 -4.79 16.72 4.22
N VAL A 65 -5.96 16.32 3.66
CA VAL A 65 -7.27 16.58 4.28
C VAL A 65 -7.81 15.34 4.99
N ARG A 66 -8.00 15.46 6.30
CA ARG A 66 -8.60 14.42 7.15
C ARG A 66 -10.13 14.43 7.11
N ALA A 67 -10.72 13.25 7.20
CA ALA A 67 -12.17 13.05 7.04
C ALA A 67 -13.01 13.80 8.08
N ASP A 68 -12.60 13.84 9.35
CA ASP A 68 -13.38 14.45 10.42
C ASP A 68 -13.57 15.96 10.19
N VAL A 69 -12.49 16.71 9.93
CA VAL A 69 -12.57 18.15 9.68
C VAL A 69 -13.39 18.47 8.42
N PHE A 70 -13.23 17.65 7.39
CA PHE A 70 -13.98 17.83 6.15
C PHE A 70 -15.49 17.64 6.35
N PHE A 71 -15.90 16.55 7.01
CA PHE A 71 -17.31 16.27 7.22
C PHE A 71 -17.94 17.16 8.30
N GLU A 72 -17.20 17.59 9.32
CA GLU A 72 -17.67 18.64 10.24
C GLU A 72 -17.97 19.96 9.50
N THR A 73 -17.11 20.35 8.56
CA THR A 73 -17.32 21.55 7.74
C THR A 73 -18.60 21.46 6.94
N ILE A 74 -18.89 20.31 6.33
CA ILE A 74 -20.13 20.07 5.57
C ILE A 74 -21.34 20.04 6.50
N GLY A 75 -21.31 19.26 7.56
CA GLY A 75 -22.43 19.05 8.45
C GLY A 75 -22.85 20.32 9.21
N ASN A 76 -21.88 21.18 9.53
CA ASN A 76 -22.12 22.49 10.15
C ASN A 76 -22.65 23.54 9.14
N GLY A 77 -22.85 23.16 7.86
CA GLY A 77 -23.41 24.02 6.83
C GLY A 77 -22.45 25.07 6.27
N LEU A 78 -21.14 24.91 6.52
CA LEU A 78 -20.11 25.81 5.99
C LEU A 78 -19.76 25.52 4.52
N ALA A 79 -20.22 24.38 3.99
CA ALA A 79 -20.10 23.96 2.60
C ALA A 79 -21.49 23.55 2.06
N PRO A 80 -22.38 24.48 1.75
CA PRO A 80 -23.78 24.21 1.42
C PRO A 80 -23.99 23.43 0.13
N PHE A 81 -23.13 23.59 -0.88
CA PHE A 81 -23.19 22.80 -2.10
C PHE A 81 -22.86 21.31 -1.80
N LEU A 82 -21.76 21.04 -1.11
CA LEU A 82 -21.39 19.68 -0.73
C LEU A 82 -22.39 19.05 0.22
N LYS A 83 -23.02 19.83 1.09
CA LYS A 83 -24.10 19.36 1.96
C LYS A 83 -25.28 18.85 1.13
N ASP A 84 -25.72 19.60 0.10
CA ASP A 84 -26.75 19.13 -0.82
C ASP A 84 -26.34 17.85 -1.56
N VAL A 85 -25.08 17.77 -2.02
CA VAL A 85 -24.56 16.57 -2.68
C VAL A 85 -24.64 15.36 -1.75
N VAL A 86 -24.14 15.48 -0.52
CA VAL A 86 -24.11 14.39 0.47
C VAL A 86 -25.53 13.96 0.89
N GLU A 87 -26.43 14.91 1.07
CA GLU A 87 -27.76 14.60 1.57
C GLU A 87 -28.74 14.11 0.50
N ASN A 88 -28.53 14.46 -0.78
CA ASN A 88 -29.54 14.25 -1.84
C ASN A 88 -29.01 13.60 -3.12
N ARG A 89 -27.72 13.80 -3.48
CA ARG A 89 -27.27 13.58 -4.86
C ARG A 89 -26.22 12.50 -5.03
N GLY A 90 -25.46 12.17 -3.97
CA GLY A 90 -24.31 11.32 -4.10
C GLY A 90 -24.07 10.39 -2.91
N VAL A 91 -22.88 9.86 -2.84
CA VAL A 91 -22.41 8.99 -1.76
C VAL A 91 -21.20 9.65 -1.08
N TYR A 92 -21.13 9.51 0.24
CA TYR A 92 -20.00 9.98 1.03
C TYR A 92 -19.46 8.87 1.95
N GLY A 93 -18.22 9.00 2.33
CA GLY A 93 -17.61 8.09 3.28
C GLY A 93 -16.12 8.40 3.52
N VAL A 94 -15.50 7.54 4.29
CA VAL A 94 -14.07 7.56 4.54
C VAL A 94 -13.38 6.66 3.53
N SER A 95 -12.33 7.18 2.91
CA SER A 95 -11.39 6.42 2.10
C SER A 95 -10.19 6.10 2.97
N HIS A 96 -9.91 4.81 3.17
CA HIS A 96 -8.83 4.34 4.03
C HIS A 96 -7.56 4.13 3.20
N THR A 97 -6.53 4.93 3.50
CA THR A 97 -5.19 4.73 2.94
C THR A 97 -4.27 3.96 3.90
N LYS A 98 -3.04 3.70 3.47
CA LYS A 98 -1.99 2.99 4.23
C LYS A 98 -0.68 3.76 4.19
N VAL A 99 0.20 3.43 5.13
CA VAL A 99 1.59 3.93 5.18
C VAL A 99 2.36 3.53 3.92
N PRO A 100 3.15 4.44 3.33
CA PRO A 100 3.38 5.84 3.73
C PRO A 100 2.24 6.75 3.27
N THR A 101 1.73 7.59 4.19
CA THR A 101 0.68 8.58 3.90
C THR A 101 1.31 9.85 3.31
N GLU A 102 1.61 9.76 2.01
CA GLU A 102 2.31 10.77 1.22
C GLU A 102 1.63 10.92 -0.15
N THR A 103 1.70 12.09 -0.77
CA THR A 103 0.99 12.42 -2.00
C THR A 103 1.22 11.40 -3.13
N LYS A 104 2.47 11.08 -3.47
CA LYS A 104 2.78 10.16 -4.58
C LYS A 104 2.32 8.71 -4.32
N PRO A 105 2.61 8.09 -3.16
CA PRO A 105 2.08 6.77 -2.80
C PRO A 105 0.56 6.68 -2.83
N ASP A 106 -0.12 7.70 -2.32
CA ASP A 106 -1.57 7.69 -2.21
C ASP A 106 -2.25 7.97 -3.57
N PHE A 107 -1.64 8.75 -4.46
CA PHE A 107 -2.08 8.86 -5.84
C PHE A 107 -1.95 7.53 -6.61
N ILE A 108 -0.89 6.76 -6.37
CA ILE A 108 -0.75 5.41 -6.90
C ILE A 108 -1.89 4.51 -6.36
N ALA A 109 -2.18 4.60 -5.06
CA ALA A 109 -3.29 3.85 -4.48
C ALA A 109 -4.62 4.20 -5.14
N MET A 110 -4.95 5.48 -5.27
CA MET A 110 -6.23 5.95 -5.85
C MET A 110 -6.38 5.64 -7.33
N PHE A 111 -5.31 5.73 -8.12
CA PHE A 111 -5.42 5.74 -9.57
C PHE A 111 -4.86 4.49 -10.26
N SER A 112 -3.96 3.75 -9.58
CA SER A 112 -3.44 2.48 -10.03
C SER A 112 -4.03 1.28 -9.25
N GLY A 113 -4.71 1.54 -8.12
CA GLY A 113 -5.43 0.51 -7.35
C GLY A 113 -4.54 -0.42 -6.53
N HIS A 114 -3.34 0.00 -6.16
CA HIS A 114 -2.48 -0.75 -5.25
C HIS A 114 -1.73 0.19 -4.30
N PHE A 115 -1.55 -0.24 -3.06
CA PHE A 115 -0.74 0.54 -2.12
C PHE A 115 0.73 0.45 -2.49
N SER A 116 1.40 1.59 -2.45
CA SER A 116 2.85 1.67 -2.58
C SER A 116 3.51 1.13 -1.33
N ASP A 117 4.57 0.38 -1.51
CA ASP A 117 5.39 -0.12 -0.43
C ASP A 117 6.53 0.86 -0.13
N ALA A 118 6.85 1.08 1.16
CA ALA A 118 7.98 1.92 1.58
C ALA A 118 9.33 1.47 0.95
N SER A 119 9.45 0.19 0.56
CA SER A 119 10.63 -0.30 -0.18
C SER A 119 10.72 0.24 -1.61
N LEU A 120 9.61 0.68 -2.21
CA LEU A 120 9.63 1.33 -3.52
C LEU A 120 10.35 2.67 -3.47
N ALA A 121 10.14 3.45 -2.40
CA ALA A 121 10.89 4.70 -2.20
C ALA A 121 12.40 4.47 -2.15
N LEU A 122 12.84 3.34 -1.59
CA LEU A 122 14.26 2.93 -1.58
C LEU A 122 14.70 2.31 -2.92
N LYS A 123 13.82 1.60 -3.61
CA LYS A 123 14.10 1.01 -4.93
C LYS A 123 14.08 2.07 -6.04
N ASP A 124 13.24 3.08 -5.95
CA ASP A 124 13.23 4.22 -6.88
C ASP A 124 14.53 5.02 -6.86
N LEU A 125 15.30 4.95 -5.76
CA LEU A 125 16.68 5.46 -5.70
C LEU A 125 17.67 4.64 -6.54
N TYR A 126 17.35 3.37 -6.88
CA TYR A 126 18.30 2.42 -7.48
C TYR A 126 17.79 1.68 -8.72
N SER A 127 16.50 1.76 -9.09
CA SER A 127 15.96 0.97 -10.20
C SER A 127 15.11 1.77 -11.18
N LYS A 128 15.06 1.24 -12.40
CA LYS A 128 14.18 1.70 -13.49
C LYS A 128 12.72 1.78 -13.01
N LYS A 129 12.02 2.82 -13.50
CA LYS A 129 10.57 3.05 -13.31
C LYS A 129 9.81 1.71 -13.25
N VAL A 130 9.12 1.48 -12.13
CA VAL A 130 8.13 0.40 -12.08
C VAL A 130 7.00 0.83 -13.01
N PRO A 131 6.64 0.05 -14.03
CA PRO A 131 5.51 0.39 -14.87
C PRO A 131 4.24 0.26 -14.03
N SER A 132 3.81 1.36 -13.44
CA SER A 132 2.51 1.46 -12.81
C SER A 132 1.53 1.90 -13.90
N ASP A 133 0.55 1.06 -14.16
CA ASP A 133 -0.58 1.42 -14.98
C ASP A 133 -1.59 2.22 -14.16
N SER A 134 -2.41 3.05 -14.80
CA SER A 134 -3.36 3.91 -14.11
C SER A 134 -4.61 4.17 -14.95
N ILE A 135 -5.69 4.59 -14.32
CA ILE A 135 -6.92 5.03 -15.01
C ILE A 135 -6.65 6.11 -16.06
N PHE A 136 -5.59 6.91 -15.88
CA PHE A 136 -5.22 7.96 -16.83
C PHE A 136 -4.56 7.40 -18.08
N ASN A 137 -3.78 6.32 -17.96
CA ASN A 137 -3.20 5.62 -19.10
C ASN A 137 -4.26 4.89 -19.92
N GLU A 138 -5.28 4.38 -19.26
CA GLU A 138 -6.37 3.64 -19.88
C GLU A 138 -7.50 4.55 -20.41
N SER A 139 -7.50 5.83 -20.02
CA SER A 139 -8.42 6.83 -20.58
C SER A 139 -8.04 7.21 -22.00
N ASN A 140 -9.04 7.50 -22.86
CA ASN A 140 -8.79 7.99 -24.22
C ASN A 140 -8.12 9.37 -24.25
N HIS A 141 -8.24 10.12 -23.17
CA HIS A 141 -7.48 11.34 -22.89
C HIS A 141 -7.56 11.66 -21.40
N ALA A 142 -6.48 12.17 -20.85
CA ALA A 142 -6.40 12.56 -19.44
C ALA A 142 -5.87 13.99 -19.30
N TRP A 143 -6.47 14.77 -18.41
CA TRP A 143 -6.07 16.14 -18.10
C TRP A 143 -5.58 16.24 -16.67
N GLY A 144 -4.38 16.78 -16.45
CA GLY A 144 -3.82 17.09 -15.14
C GLY A 144 -3.75 18.59 -14.89
N ILE A 145 -4.34 19.07 -13.80
CA ILE A 145 -4.43 20.48 -13.45
C ILE A 145 -3.95 20.66 -12.00
N GLY A 146 -2.91 21.47 -11.81
CA GLY A 146 -2.25 21.66 -10.52
C GLY A 146 -0.78 21.26 -10.55
N VAL A 147 0.00 21.68 -9.53
CA VAL A 147 1.45 21.53 -9.53
C VAL A 147 1.86 20.05 -9.57
N ASP A 148 1.29 19.24 -8.69
CA ASP A 148 1.68 17.83 -8.55
C ASP A 148 0.86 16.88 -9.41
N ALA A 149 -0.27 17.32 -9.99
CA ALA A 149 -0.96 16.56 -11.03
C ALA A 149 -0.01 16.27 -12.20
N CYS A 150 0.94 17.17 -12.47
CA CYS A 150 1.95 17.02 -13.50
C CYS A 150 3.16 16.17 -13.06
N ILE A 151 3.46 16.09 -11.77
CA ILE A 151 4.47 15.16 -11.24
C ILE A 151 4.00 13.72 -11.42
N PHE A 152 2.68 13.49 -11.32
CA PHE A 152 2.08 12.19 -11.59
C PHE A 152 2.21 11.76 -13.07
N GLN A 153 2.54 12.68 -13.98
CA GLN A 153 2.85 12.38 -15.39
C GLN A 153 4.00 11.37 -15.53
N GLU A 154 4.88 11.24 -14.55
CA GLU A 154 5.90 10.17 -14.55
C GLU A 154 5.28 8.76 -14.51
N VAL A 155 4.09 8.62 -13.93
CA VAL A 155 3.34 7.38 -13.82
C VAL A 155 2.22 7.33 -14.87
N ALA A 156 1.61 8.48 -15.19
CA ALA A 156 0.54 8.64 -16.18
C ALA A 156 1.08 9.29 -17.46
N THR A 157 1.78 8.52 -18.28
CA THR A 157 2.53 9.00 -19.47
C THR A 157 1.66 9.66 -20.54
N GLN A 158 0.33 9.52 -20.50
CA GLN A 158 -0.62 10.07 -21.47
C GLN A 158 -1.42 11.27 -20.93
N MET A 159 -1.10 11.77 -19.72
CA MET A 159 -1.78 12.92 -19.16
C MET A 159 -1.29 14.23 -19.79
N GLU A 160 -2.20 15.01 -20.34
CA GLU A 160 -1.93 16.37 -20.78
C GLU A 160 -1.95 17.32 -19.58
N CYS A 161 -0.76 17.82 -19.22
CA CYS A 161 -0.65 18.80 -18.14
C CYS A 161 -1.05 20.18 -18.62
N VAL A 162 -2.05 20.76 -17.96
CA VAL A 162 -2.42 22.15 -18.17
C VAL A 162 -1.41 23.03 -17.44
N PRO A 163 -0.65 23.89 -18.16
CA PRO A 163 0.34 24.74 -17.52
C PRO A 163 -0.34 25.67 -16.51
N PHE A 164 -0.05 25.45 -15.25
CA PHE A 164 -0.47 26.32 -14.16
C PHE A 164 0.74 27.13 -13.70
N LYS A 165 0.71 28.45 -13.87
CA LYS A 165 1.69 29.32 -13.26
C LYS A 165 1.39 29.41 -11.77
N SER A 166 1.95 28.50 -10.97
CA SER A 166 2.02 28.69 -9.55
C SER A 166 2.80 30.00 -9.30
N VAL A 167 2.22 30.89 -8.52
CA VAL A 167 3.03 31.96 -7.95
C VAL A 167 3.86 31.28 -6.87
N GLU A 168 5.18 31.13 -7.08
CA GLU A 168 6.15 30.55 -6.12
C GLU A 168 6.21 31.30 -4.77
N ASP A 169 5.35 32.28 -4.60
CA ASP A 169 5.28 33.10 -3.40
C ASP A 169 4.29 32.47 -2.42
N PHE A 170 4.79 31.63 -1.54
CA PHE A 170 4.08 31.05 -0.39
C PHE A 170 3.67 32.12 0.65
N SER A 171 3.69 33.41 0.30
CA SER A 171 3.18 34.48 1.15
C SER A 171 1.65 34.38 1.27
N ASP A 172 1.17 34.57 2.48
CA ASP A 172 -0.13 34.18 3.03
C ASP A 172 -1.40 34.47 2.20
N ASN A 173 -1.44 35.51 1.39
CA ASN A 173 -2.64 35.88 0.65
C ASN A 173 -2.64 35.46 -0.83
N LYS A 174 -1.47 35.14 -1.40
CA LYS A 174 -1.37 34.75 -2.80
C LYS A 174 -1.52 33.24 -3.00
N ALA A 175 -1.20 32.43 -1.99
CA ALA A 175 -1.41 30.99 -2.02
C ALA A 175 -2.91 30.65 -2.11
N GLU A 176 -3.76 31.33 -1.35
CA GLU A 176 -5.23 31.13 -1.41
C GLU A 176 -5.82 31.50 -2.77
N MET A 177 -5.34 32.59 -3.39
CA MET A 177 -5.77 32.98 -4.74
C MET A 177 -5.39 31.96 -5.83
N ASN A 178 -4.34 31.17 -5.62
CA ASN A 178 -3.90 30.18 -6.61
C ASN A 178 -4.85 29.00 -6.74
N ASN A 179 -5.50 28.58 -5.66
CA ASN A 179 -6.49 27.48 -5.70
C ASN A 179 -7.66 27.78 -6.61
N TYR A 180 -8.15 28.99 -6.55
CA TYR A 180 -9.30 29.40 -7.33
C TYR A 180 -8.95 29.47 -8.82
N LYS A 181 -7.73 29.81 -9.17
CA LYS A 181 -7.24 29.83 -10.55
C LYS A 181 -7.18 28.44 -11.19
N ILE A 182 -7.02 27.37 -10.41
CA ILE A 182 -7.06 26.00 -10.94
C ILE A 182 -8.44 25.72 -11.57
N PHE A 183 -9.50 26.08 -10.87
CA PHE A 183 -10.87 25.92 -11.38
C PHE A 183 -11.15 26.85 -12.56
N ASP A 184 -10.77 28.12 -12.45
CA ASP A 184 -10.97 29.11 -13.53
C ASP A 184 -10.21 28.70 -14.79
N THR A 185 -9.00 28.12 -14.68
CA THR A 185 -8.22 27.66 -15.82
C THR A 185 -8.99 26.64 -16.66
N MET A 186 -9.65 25.67 -16.02
CA MET A 186 -10.43 24.68 -16.77
C MET A 186 -11.72 25.26 -17.33
N ILE A 187 -12.40 26.12 -16.59
CA ILE A 187 -13.59 26.83 -17.08
C ILE A 187 -13.23 27.64 -18.35
N ASP A 188 -12.08 28.29 -18.35
CA ASP A 188 -11.56 29.01 -19.51
C ASP A 188 -11.24 28.09 -20.68
N LEU A 189 -10.68 26.89 -20.43
CA LEU A 189 -10.44 25.90 -21.48
C LEU A 189 -11.75 25.40 -22.10
N LEU A 190 -12.75 25.08 -21.28
CA LEU A 190 -14.08 24.70 -21.77
C LEU A 190 -14.72 25.81 -22.60
N ASN A 191 -14.61 27.08 -22.18
CA ASN A 191 -15.12 28.23 -22.92
C ASN A 191 -14.35 28.45 -24.23
N LYS A 192 -13.02 28.32 -24.24
CA LYS A 192 -12.23 28.38 -25.48
C LYS A 192 -12.64 27.30 -26.47
N ALA A 193 -12.81 26.06 -25.98
CA ALA A 193 -13.25 24.95 -26.81
C ALA A 193 -14.66 25.19 -27.43
N LYS A 194 -15.60 25.76 -26.65
CA LYS A 194 -16.93 26.13 -27.17
C LYS A 194 -16.85 27.10 -28.35
N ASN A 195 -15.90 28.04 -28.29
CA ASN A 195 -15.77 29.10 -29.28
C ASN A 195 -15.06 28.62 -30.57
N ASP A 196 -14.25 27.53 -30.49
CA ASP A 196 -13.61 26.95 -31.68
C ASP A 196 -13.76 25.41 -31.68
N LYS A 197 -14.85 24.97 -32.30
CA LYS A 197 -15.17 23.54 -32.44
C LYS A 197 -14.23 22.76 -33.38
N ASN A 198 -13.39 23.44 -34.13
CA ASN A 198 -12.39 22.80 -35.01
C ASN A 198 -11.05 22.60 -34.31
N SER A 199 -10.84 23.22 -33.17
CA SER A 199 -9.59 23.11 -32.41
C SER A 199 -9.32 21.69 -31.94
N GLU A 200 -8.05 21.37 -31.77
CA GLU A 200 -7.63 20.09 -31.18
C GLU A 200 -8.11 19.97 -29.72
N LEU A 201 -8.11 21.08 -28.99
CA LEU A 201 -8.68 21.18 -27.66
C LEU A 201 -10.13 20.69 -27.60
N TYR A 202 -11.00 21.21 -28.53
CA TYR A 202 -12.40 20.77 -28.59
C TYR A 202 -12.50 19.28 -28.89
N LYS A 203 -11.70 18.76 -29.84
CA LYS A 203 -11.68 17.33 -30.20
C LYS A 203 -11.28 16.45 -29.03
N ASN A 204 -10.25 16.85 -28.29
CA ASN A 204 -9.77 16.09 -27.11
C ASN A 204 -10.81 16.13 -25.97
N LEU A 205 -11.41 17.27 -25.68
CA LEU A 205 -12.45 17.39 -24.66
C LEU A 205 -13.73 16.60 -25.01
N ASN A 206 -14.05 16.43 -26.31
CA ASN A 206 -15.24 15.67 -26.73
C ASN A 206 -15.01 14.16 -26.90
N LYS A 207 -13.81 13.64 -26.63
CA LYS A 207 -13.61 12.20 -26.52
C LYS A 207 -14.48 11.62 -25.40
N LYS A 208 -14.91 10.38 -25.55
CA LYS A 208 -15.54 9.61 -24.46
C LYS A 208 -14.45 8.92 -23.65
N LYS A 209 -14.76 8.51 -22.43
CA LYS A 209 -13.85 7.78 -21.53
C LYS A 209 -12.60 8.63 -21.22
N ILE A 210 -12.83 9.86 -20.77
CA ILE A 210 -11.76 10.82 -20.42
C ILE A 210 -11.76 11.13 -18.93
N SER A 211 -10.59 11.47 -18.41
CA SER A 211 -10.42 11.75 -16.99
C SER A 211 -9.75 13.11 -16.75
N PHE A 212 -10.16 13.76 -15.68
CA PHE A 212 -9.63 15.03 -15.22
C PHE A 212 -9.17 14.90 -13.78
N LEU A 213 -7.94 15.31 -13.49
CA LEU A 213 -7.38 15.38 -12.16
C LEU A 213 -7.07 16.82 -11.79
N TYR A 214 -7.70 17.33 -10.74
CA TYR A 214 -7.36 18.58 -10.07
C TYR A 214 -6.64 18.26 -8.78
N HIS A 215 -5.43 18.75 -8.62
CA HIS A 215 -4.70 18.60 -7.37
C HIS A 215 -4.62 19.93 -6.63
N ILE A 216 -5.18 19.97 -5.42
CA ILE A 216 -5.33 21.16 -4.58
C ILE A 216 -4.36 21.05 -3.41
N ILE A 217 -3.10 21.45 -3.63
CA ILE A 217 -2.00 21.32 -2.68
C ILE A 217 -2.08 22.28 -1.48
N GLN A 218 -2.85 23.37 -1.59
CA GLN A 218 -2.83 24.41 -0.55
C GLN A 218 -3.47 23.97 0.75
N THR A 219 -4.33 22.97 0.74
CA THR A 219 -4.86 22.38 1.96
C THR A 219 -3.74 21.81 2.81
N ASP A 220 -2.79 21.11 2.22
CA ASP A 220 -1.60 20.60 2.90
C ASP A 220 -0.71 21.73 3.41
N THR A 221 -0.41 22.72 2.57
CA THR A 221 0.39 23.89 2.95
C THR A 221 -0.20 24.63 4.16
N ILE A 222 -1.52 24.86 4.20
CA ILE A 222 -2.22 25.49 5.33
C ILE A 222 -2.19 24.58 6.54
N GLY A 223 -2.40 23.27 6.34
CA GLY A 223 -2.34 22.25 7.39
C GLY A 223 -0.99 22.23 8.10
N HIS A 224 0.11 22.19 7.37
CA HIS A 224 1.47 22.25 7.92
C HIS A 224 1.76 23.54 8.67
N LYS A 225 1.27 24.68 8.17
CA LYS A 225 1.52 25.99 8.78
C LYS A 225 0.66 26.23 10.02
N ASP A 226 -0.64 26.14 9.87
CA ASP A 226 -1.60 26.61 10.87
C ASP A 226 -2.23 25.44 11.65
N GLY A 227 -2.23 24.24 11.09
CA GLY A 227 -2.83 23.03 11.62
C GLY A 227 -4.14 22.65 10.93
N PRO A 228 -4.45 21.33 10.84
CA PRO A 228 -5.61 20.81 10.10
C PRO A 228 -6.97 21.18 10.71
N LYS A 229 -7.01 21.65 11.95
CA LYS A 229 -8.21 22.12 12.66
C LYS A 229 -8.28 23.63 12.83
N SER A 230 -7.33 24.38 12.24
CA SER A 230 -7.32 25.84 12.37
C SER A 230 -8.51 26.47 11.67
N GLN A 231 -8.95 27.62 12.18
CA GLN A 231 -10.05 28.38 11.55
C GLN A 231 -9.72 28.74 10.10
N ARG A 232 -8.43 29.00 9.78
CA ARG A 232 -7.99 29.29 8.42
C ARG A 232 -8.16 28.07 7.51
N PHE A 233 -7.83 26.86 7.99
CA PHE A 233 -8.04 25.63 7.25
C PHE A 233 -9.53 25.37 6.95
N VAL A 234 -10.37 25.51 7.97
CA VAL A 234 -11.84 25.36 7.82
C VAL A 234 -12.43 26.40 6.86
N ASN A 235 -12.01 27.66 6.97
CA ASN A 235 -12.44 28.73 6.06
C ASN A 235 -12.00 28.45 4.62
N HIS A 236 -10.82 27.88 4.43
CA HIS A 236 -10.33 27.50 3.12
C HIS A 236 -11.19 26.38 2.50
N LEU A 237 -11.46 25.30 3.25
CA LEU A 237 -12.38 24.23 2.80
C LEU A 237 -13.77 24.79 2.44
N SER A 238 -14.32 25.68 3.28
CA SER A 238 -15.60 26.35 3.02
C SER A 238 -15.57 27.20 1.75
N GLY A 239 -14.46 27.90 1.50
CA GLY A 239 -14.29 28.74 0.31
C GLY A 239 -14.27 27.94 -1.00
N LEU A 240 -13.75 26.72 -0.98
CA LEU A 240 -13.72 25.83 -2.15
C LEU A 240 -15.13 25.38 -2.61
N ASP A 241 -16.11 25.33 -1.71
CA ASP A 241 -17.46 24.83 -1.99
C ASP A 241 -18.13 25.52 -3.20
N SER A 242 -17.98 26.84 -3.30
CA SER A 242 -18.52 27.61 -4.41
C SER A 242 -17.85 27.31 -5.76
N TYR A 243 -16.58 26.91 -5.74
CA TYR A 243 -15.82 26.55 -6.95
C TYR A 243 -16.16 25.16 -7.44
N TYR A 244 -16.43 24.20 -6.53
CA TYR A 244 -16.96 22.90 -6.90
C TYR A 244 -18.28 23.02 -7.66
N LYS A 245 -19.18 23.89 -7.17
CA LYS A 245 -20.44 24.17 -7.84
C LYS A 245 -20.22 24.76 -9.23
N LYS A 246 -19.39 25.80 -9.35
CA LYS A 246 -19.07 26.44 -10.64
C LYS A 246 -18.47 25.47 -11.64
N LEU A 247 -17.60 24.57 -11.17
CA LEU A 247 -16.98 23.55 -12.02
C LEU A 247 -18.02 22.56 -12.54
N GLU A 248 -18.90 22.04 -11.68
CA GLU A 248 -20.00 21.17 -12.08
C GLU A 248 -20.90 21.85 -13.12
N GLU A 249 -21.29 23.10 -12.88
CA GLU A 249 -22.12 23.90 -13.82
C GLU A 249 -21.43 24.08 -15.18
N ALA A 250 -20.13 24.35 -15.20
CA ALA A 250 -19.34 24.51 -16.42
C ALA A 250 -19.26 23.22 -17.24
N PHE A 251 -19.02 22.09 -16.58
CA PHE A 251 -19.02 20.77 -17.23
C PHE A 251 -20.40 20.42 -17.79
N ASN A 252 -21.45 20.61 -16.99
CA ASN A 252 -22.82 20.32 -17.40
C ASN A 252 -23.27 21.21 -18.57
N ASP A 253 -22.87 22.51 -18.60
CA ASP A 253 -23.16 23.40 -19.71
C ASP A 253 -22.34 23.08 -20.98
N PHE A 254 -21.14 22.58 -20.83
CA PHE A 254 -20.31 22.17 -21.98
C PHE A 254 -20.81 20.88 -22.63
N TYR A 255 -21.05 19.83 -21.85
CA TYR A 255 -21.33 18.48 -22.37
C TYR A 255 -22.83 18.22 -22.60
N ARG A 256 -23.70 18.67 -21.71
CA ARG A 256 -25.18 18.54 -21.78
C ARG A 256 -25.69 17.11 -21.99
N ASP A 257 -24.90 16.10 -21.56
CA ASP A 257 -25.21 14.68 -21.78
C ASP A 257 -25.50 13.90 -20.49
N ASN A 258 -25.37 14.54 -19.33
CA ASN A 258 -25.50 13.92 -18.00
C ASN A 258 -24.63 12.68 -17.82
N LYS A 259 -23.44 12.63 -18.46
CA LYS A 259 -22.49 11.51 -18.43
C LYS A 259 -21.17 11.88 -17.74
N THR A 260 -21.21 12.77 -16.76
CA THR A 260 -20.05 13.18 -15.96
C THR A 260 -20.20 12.70 -14.52
N THR A 261 -19.17 12.02 -14.02
CA THR A 261 -19.03 11.67 -12.61
C THR A 261 -18.07 12.65 -11.96
N PHE A 262 -18.41 13.15 -10.78
CA PHE A 262 -17.58 14.03 -9.98
C PHE A 262 -17.19 13.35 -8.68
N ILE A 263 -15.96 13.54 -8.25
CA ILE A 263 -15.49 13.11 -6.93
C ILE A 263 -14.59 14.17 -6.31
N ILE A 264 -14.80 14.42 -5.02
CA ILE A 264 -13.88 15.11 -4.15
C ILE A 264 -13.31 14.05 -3.19
N THR A 265 -12.01 14.01 -3.07
CA THR A 265 -11.31 13.11 -2.14
C THR A 265 -10.03 13.76 -1.65
N ALA A 266 -9.33 13.10 -0.73
CA ALA A 266 -7.98 13.50 -0.36
C ALA A 266 -7.03 12.31 -0.51
N ASP A 267 -5.77 12.61 -0.78
CA ASP A 267 -4.69 11.62 -0.85
C ASP A 267 -4.39 11.04 0.55
N HIS A 268 -4.01 11.89 1.49
CA HIS A 268 -3.83 11.54 2.90
C HIS A 268 -4.45 12.60 3.81
N GLY A 269 -4.47 12.31 5.10
CA GLY A 269 -4.84 13.28 6.12
C GLY A 269 -3.58 13.88 6.77
N MET A 270 -3.79 14.62 7.86
CA MET A 270 -2.74 15.25 8.64
C MET A 270 -3.09 15.18 10.13
N ASP A 271 -2.13 14.85 10.97
CA ASP A 271 -2.34 14.80 12.42
C ASP A 271 -2.28 16.17 13.09
N ASP A 272 -2.62 16.21 14.38
CA ASP A 272 -2.61 17.46 15.17
C ASP A 272 -1.19 18.03 15.40
N ARG A 273 -0.12 17.24 15.09
CA ARG A 273 1.28 17.68 15.09
C ARG A 273 1.64 18.43 13.80
N LYS A 274 0.70 18.57 12.87
CA LYS A 274 0.86 19.18 11.54
C LYS A 274 1.80 18.36 10.65
N ALA A 275 1.74 17.04 10.76
CA ALA A 275 2.59 16.11 10.03
C ALA A 275 1.76 14.94 9.46
N HIS A 276 2.29 14.30 8.44
CA HIS A 276 1.76 13.08 7.82
C HIS A 276 2.92 12.11 7.51
N GLY A 277 2.67 11.01 6.81
CA GLY A 277 3.68 10.01 6.44
C GLY A 277 3.57 8.72 7.26
N ASP A 278 2.96 8.77 8.44
CA ASP A 278 2.80 7.64 9.35
C ASP A 278 1.40 6.98 9.31
N GLY A 279 1.19 5.94 10.14
CA GLY A 279 -0.07 5.20 10.23
C GLY A 279 -1.10 5.79 11.19
N HIS A 280 -0.95 7.04 11.62
CA HIS A 280 -1.92 7.66 12.52
C HIS A 280 -3.32 7.69 11.86
N PRO A 281 -4.42 7.40 12.58
CA PRO A 281 -5.77 7.40 11.99
C PRO A 281 -6.14 8.72 11.31
N ASP A 282 -5.63 9.85 11.81
CA ASP A 282 -5.87 11.17 11.21
C ASP A 282 -5.15 11.34 9.87
N CYS A 283 -4.08 10.57 9.61
CA CYS A 283 -3.36 10.55 8.33
C CYS A 283 -3.96 9.53 7.35
N THR A 284 -4.51 8.41 7.87
CA THR A 284 -4.98 7.30 7.03
C THR A 284 -6.47 7.35 6.70
N ARG A 285 -7.25 8.27 7.27
CA ARG A 285 -8.69 8.42 7.04
C ARG A 285 -8.96 9.70 6.27
N THR A 286 -9.14 9.55 4.96
CA THR A 286 -9.41 10.67 4.05
C THR A 286 -10.90 10.73 3.69
N PRO A 287 -11.47 11.91 3.38
CA PRO A 287 -12.85 12.01 2.93
C PRO A 287 -12.99 11.58 1.48
N TYR A 288 -14.16 11.09 1.10
CA TYR A 288 -14.61 11.14 -0.29
C TYR A 288 -16.09 11.47 -0.37
N VAL A 289 -16.44 12.23 -1.40
CA VAL A 289 -17.81 12.52 -1.83
C VAL A 289 -17.88 12.33 -3.33
N ILE A 290 -18.76 11.44 -3.81
CA ILE A 290 -18.88 11.11 -5.22
C ILE A 290 -20.34 11.23 -5.67
N TRP A 291 -20.56 11.84 -6.86
CA TRP A 291 -21.90 12.04 -7.40
C TRP A 291 -21.89 12.13 -8.93
N GLY A 292 -23.07 12.19 -9.54
CA GLY A 292 -23.26 12.33 -10.98
C GLY A 292 -23.49 11.00 -11.68
N ALA A 293 -23.04 10.89 -12.92
CA ALA A 293 -23.31 9.73 -13.78
C ALA A 293 -22.77 8.42 -13.19
N GLY A 294 -23.59 7.38 -13.21
CA GLY A 294 -23.20 6.05 -12.72
C GLY A 294 -23.08 5.92 -11.21
N ILE A 295 -23.45 6.94 -10.45
CA ILE A 295 -23.39 6.94 -8.98
C ILE A 295 -24.81 7.07 -8.41
N ARG A 296 -25.13 6.19 -7.44
CA ARG A 296 -26.43 6.24 -6.77
C ARG A 296 -26.62 7.52 -5.96
N LYS A 297 -27.86 7.89 -5.75
CA LYS A 297 -28.21 8.98 -4.85
C LYS A 297 -27.99 8.59 -3.38
N ALA A 298 -27.98 9.60 -2.52
CA ALA A 298 -27.92 9.42 -1.08
C ALA A 298 -29.05 8.52 -0.57
N ILE A 299 -28.74 7.70 0.40
CA ILE A 299 -29.71 6.86 1.12
C ILE A 299 -29.88 7.41 2.51
N ARG A 300 -31.12 7.76 2.88
CA ARG A 300 -31.44 8.23 4.23
C ARG A 300 -31.63 7.03 5.16
N ARG A 301 -31.14 7.15 6.39
CA ARG A 301 -31.36 6.15 7.44
C ARG A 301 -32.72 6.38 8.10
N GLU A 302 -33.45 5.29 8.34
CA GLU A 302 -34.70 5.35 9.10
C GLU A 302 -34.45 5.51 10.61
N LYS A 303 -33.30 5.05 11.10
CA LYS A 303 -32.91 5.11 12.53
C LYS A 303 -31.45 5.54 12.66
N LYS A 304 -31.11 6.25 13.74
CA LYS A 304 -29.71 6.53 14.08
C LYS A 304 -28.92 5.24 14.22
N PRO A 305 -27.65 5.20 13.78
CA PRO A 305 -26.79 4.05 13.99
C PRO A 305 -26.65 3.78 15.50
N LEU A 306 -26.66 2.49 15.86
CA LEU A 306 -26.42 2.04 17.24
C LEU A 306 -24.91 2.01 17.59
N ASP A 307 -24.05 2.23 16.60
CA ASP A 307 -22.60 2.13 16.68
C ASP A 307 -21.94 3.52 16.52
N GLU A 308 -20.77 3.66 17.11
CA GLU A 308 -19.97 4.90 17.17
C GLU A 308 -19.29 5.25 15.82
N ASP A 309 -19.59 4.52 14.73
CA ASP A 309 -18.86 4.65 13.46
C ASP A 309 -19.09 5.97 12.72
N THR A 310 -20.21 6.66 12.99
CA THR A 310 -20.43 8.01 12.45
C THR A 310 -20.45 9.02 13.60
N PRO A 311 -19.38 9.82 13.76
CA PRO A 311 -19.31 10.81 14.82
C PRO A 311 -20.50 11.77 14.78
N SER A 312 -21.13 12.01 15.91
CA SER A 312 -22.32 12.87 16.01
C SER A 312 -22.05 14.34 15.63
N ASN A 313 -20.80 14.78 15.78
CA ASN A 313 -20.35 16.13 15.40
C ASN A 313 -20.30 16.36 13.88
N TRP A 314 -20.39 15.30 13.06
CA TRP A 314 -20.51 15.46 11.60
C TRP A 314 -21.91 15.91 11.16
N ASN A 315 -22.92 15.79 12.03
CA ASN A 315 -24.31 16.12 11.70
C ASN A 315 -24.84 15.45 10.42
N LEU A 316 -24.28 14.27 10.06
CA LEU A 316 -24.60 13.48 8.86
C LEU A 316 -25.09 12.07 9.20
N ASP A 317 -25.42 11.81 10.46
CA ASP A 317 -25.86 10.51 10.99
C ASP A 317 -27.19 10.01 10.37
N HIS A 318 -27.95 10.90 9.75
CA HIS A 318 -29.19 10.60 9.02
C HIS A 318 -28.96 10.09 7.59
N ILE A 319 -27.73 10.08 7.10
CA ILE A 319 -27.36 9.59 5.76
C ILE A 319 -26.48 8.34 5.89
N VAL A 320 -26.67 7.37 5.00
CA VAL A 320 -25.85 6.17 4.95
C VAL A 320 -24.44 6.51 4.48
N ARG A 321 -23.46 6.41 5.38
CA ARG A 321 -22.04 6.49 5.07
C ARG A 321 -21.55 5.17 4.45
N ARG A 322 -20.67 5.25 3.47
CA ARG A 322 -20.06 4.09 2.84
C ARG A 322 -18.55 4.26 2.76
N ASP A 323 -17.81 3.55 3.63
CA ASP A 323 -16.35 3.58 3.63
C ASP A 323 -15.78 2.63 2.58
N ILE A 324 -14.65 3.02 1.99
CA ILE A 324 -13.93 2.24 0.97
C ILE A 324 -12.44 2.20 1.30
N SER A 325 -11.73 1.22 0.74
CA SER A 325 -10.28 1.30 0.65
C SER A 325 -9.89 2.28 -0.45
N GLN A 326 -8.83 3.05 -0.26
CA GLN A 326 -8.41 4.05 -1.25
C GLN A 326 -8.11 3.42 -2.62
N ILE A 327 -7.59 2.18 -2.63
CA ILE A 327 -7.33 1.42 -3.86
C ILE A 327 -8.59 1.02 -4.63
N ASP A 328 -9.78 1.10 -4.02
CA ASP A 328 -11.05 0.74 -4.67
C ASP A 328 -11.51 1.81 -5.67
N MET A 329 -10.92 3.00 -5.62
CA MET A 329 -11.24 4.09 -6.55
C MET A 329 -10.83 3.76 -7.99
N ALA A 330 -9.66 3.15 -8.19
CA ALA A 330 -9.19 2.79 -9.53
C ALA A 330 -10.16 1.86 -10.27
N PRO A 331 -10.55 0.68 -9.71
CA PRO A 331 -11.49 -0.19 -10.38
C PRO A 331 -12.91 0.41 -10.45
N LEU A 332 -13.31 1.28 -9.52
CA LEU A 332 -14.58 2.02 -9.63
C LEU A 332 -14.60 2.90 -10.87
N PHE A 333 -13.59 3.75 -11.05
CA PHE A 333 -13.51 4.64 -12.22
C PHE A 333 -13.38 3.85 -13.52
N ALA A 334 -12.55 2.79 -13.53
CA ALA A 334 -12.43 1.92 -14.70
C ALA A 334 -13.77 1.29 -15.08
N GLY A 335 -14.50 0.75 -14.12
CA GLY A 335 -15.80 0.12 -14.34
C GLY A 335 -16.86 1.08 -14.85
N ILE A 336 -17.05 2.24 -14.22
CA ILE A 336 -18.08 3.19 -14.64
C ILE A 336 -17.81 3.85 -16.00
N MET A 337 -16.54 3.99 -16.39
CA MET A 337 -16.15 4.50 -17.71
C MET A 337 -15.98 3.40 -18.76
N ASP A 338 -16.00 2.12 -18.37
CA ASP A 338 -15.72 0.97 -19.24
C ASP A 338 -14.35 1.10 -19.95
N ILE A 339 -13.34 1.57 -19.24
CA ILE A 339 -11.93 1.50 -19.64
C ILE A 339 -11.31 0.20 -19.13
N ASN A 340 -10.10 -0.14 -19.57
CA ASN A 340 -9.38 -1.25 -18.96
C ASN A 340 -9.12 -0.97 -17.49
N PHE A 341 -9.19 -2.02 -16.69
CA PHE A 341 -8.76 -1.94 -15.29
C PHE A 341 -7.24 -1.76 -15.26
N PRO A 342 -6.71 -0.84 -14.44
CA PRO A 342 -5.27 -0.69 -14.33
C PRO A 342 -4.62 -2.01 -13.93
N MET A 343 -3.62 -2.43 -14.69
CA MET A 343 -2.89 -3.68 -14.43
C MET A 343 -2.27 -3.64 -13.04
N ASN A 344 -2.33 -4.76 -12.34
CA ASN A 344 -1.93 -4.90 -10.93
C ASN A 344 -2.83 -4.19 -9.91
N SER A 345 -4.02 -3.74 -10.28
CA SER A 345 -4.99 -3.20 -9.34
C SER A 345 -5.49 -4.28 -8.37
N LEU A 346 -5.39 -4.04 -7.08
CA LEU A 346 -5.87 -4.89 -5.99
C LEU A 346 -7.20 -4.42 -5.40
N GLY A 347 -7.75 -3.31 -5.91
CA GLY A 347 -9.01 -2.75 -5.45
C GLY A 347 -10.21 -3.58 -5.89
N ILE A 348 -11.32 -3.42 -5.16
CA ILE A 348 -12.59 -4.05 -5.45
C ILE A 348 -13.62 -2.97 -5.74
N ILE A 349 -14.37 -3.13 -6.84
CA ILE A 349 -15.45 -2.17 -7.15
C ILE A 349 -16.51 -2.19 -6.03
N PRO A 350 -16.80 -1.07 -5.39
CA PRO A 350 -17.90 -0.94 -4.45
C PRO A 350 -19.24 -0.85 -5.20
N LEU A 351 -19.78 -1.98 -5.66
CA LEU A 351 -20.98 -2.05 -6.51
C LEU A 351 -22.23 -1.41 -5.90
N ASP A 352 -22.29 -1.31 -4.58
CA ASP A 352 -23.40 -0.72 -3.84
C ASP A 352 -23.53 0.79 -4.04
N ILE A 353 -22.47 1.46 -4.48
CA ILE A 353 -22.50 2.89 -4.82
C ILE A 353 -22.76 3.15 -6.32
N VAL A 354 -22.67 2.12 -7.15
CA VAL A 354 -22.86 2.24 -8.61
C VAL A 354 -24.35 2.23 -8.95
N ASP A 355 -24.78 3.19 -9.77
CA ASP A 355 -26.12 3.23 -10.38
C ASP A 355 -26.05 2.68 -11.80
N ALA A 356 -26.29 1.39 -11.92
CA ALA A 356 -26.33 0.66 -13.18
C ALA A 356 -27.20 -0.59 -13.04
N SER A 357 -27.62 -1.18 -14.16
CA SER A 357 -28.37 -2.44 -14.16
C SER A 357 -27.53 -3.60 -13.61
N ASP A 358 -28.20 -4.63 -13.07
CA ASP A 358 -27.51 -5.82 -12.54
C ASP A 358 -26.68 -6.53 -13.62
N LYS A 359 -27.12 -6.46 -14.90
CA LYS A 359 -26.34 -6.91 -16.05
C LYS A 359 -24.99 -6.19 -16.14
N VAL A 360 -24.99 -4.86 -16.06
CA VAL A 360 -23.76 -4.06 -16.11
C VAL A 360 -22.90 -4.32 -14.88
N LYS A 361 -23.48 -4.31 -13.69
CA LYS A 361 -22.78 -4.62 -12.44
C LYS A 361 -22.13 -6.01 -12.45
N SER A 362 -22.81 -7.02 -13.01
CA SER A 362 -22.27 -8.38 -13.10
C SER A 362 -21.04 -8.44 -14.02
N LYS A 363 -21.06 -7.72 -15.14
CA LYS A 363 -19.91 -7.62 -16.03
C LYS A 363 -18.75 -6.86 -15.38
N MET A 364 -19.02 -5.74 -14.72
CA MET A 364 -18.00 -4.92 -14.03
C MET A 364 -17.27 -5.73 -12.96
N ILE A 365 -18.00 -6.41 -12.07
CA ILE A 365 -17.38 -7.17 -10.99
C ILE A 365 -16.66 -8.42 -11.50
N TYR A 366 -17.18 -9.05 -12.56
CA TYR A 366 -16.52 -10.19 -13.18
C TYR A 366 -15.19 -9.77 -13.82
N THR A 367 -15.13 -8.61 -14.47
CA THR A 367 -13.90 -8.06 -15.03
C THR A 367 -12.89 -7.70 -13.94
N ASN A 368 -13.34 -7.10 -12.84
CA ASN A 368 -12.50 -6.84 -11.67
C ASN A 368 -11.93 -8.16 -11.09
N PHE A 369 -12.76 -9.22 -11.05
CA PHE A 369 -12.28 -10.54 -10.66
C PHE A 369 -11.20 -11.07 -11.62
N LEU A 370 -11.37 -10.92 -12.94
CA LEU A 370 -10.37 -11.39 -13.91
C LEU A 370 -9.01 -10.74 -13.71
N GLU A 371 -8.98 -9.42 -13.45
CA GLU A 371 -7.74 -8.70 -13.13
C GLU A 371 -7.06 -9.28 -11.89
N LEU A 372 -7.78 -9.41 -10.79
CA LEU A 372 -7.28 -9.97 -9.54
C LEU A 372 -6.82 -11.42 -9.70
N TYR A 373 -7.57 -12.22 -10.46
CA TYR A 373 -7.28 -13.63 -10.67
C TYR A 373 -6.06 -13.83 -11.56
N GLU A 374 -5.82 -12.95 -12.54
CA GLU A 374 -4.59 -12.98 -13.35
C GLU A 374 -3.35 -12.70 -12.49
N ILE A 375 -3.42 -11.70 -11.60
CA ILE A 375 -2.33 -11.41 -10.63
C ILE A 375 -2.02 -12.66 -9.81
N TYR A 376 -3.05 -13.32 -9.26
CA TYR A 376 -2.90 -14.55 -8.50
C TYR A 376 -2.26 -15.66 -9.33
N ASN A 377 -2.76 -15.90 -10.55
CA ASN A 377 -2.29 -16.98 -11.42
C ASN A 377 -0.84 -16.83 -11.82
N ILE A 378 -0.39 -15.62 -12.16
CA ILE A 378 1.03 -15.37 -12.51
C ILE A 378 1.93 -15.79 -11.34
N LYS A 379 1.57 -15.38 -10.11
CA LYS A 379 2.35 -15.72 -8.91
C LYS A 379 2.24 -17.20 -8.54
N ASN A 380 1.04 -17.77 -8.60
CA ASN A 380 0.81 -19.17 -8.33
C ASN A 380 1.59 -20.07 -9.31
N ASN A 381 1.59 -19.72 -10.60
CA ASN A 381 2.34 -20.45 -11.63
C ASN A 381 3.85 -20.34 -11.46
N ALA A 382 4.34 -19.19 -10.98
CA ALA A 382 5.75 -19.03 -10.64
C ALA A 382 6.16 -19.94 -9.46
N GLN A 383 5.35 -19.98 -8.40
CA GLN A 383 5.59 -20.80 -7.20
C GLN A 383 5.37 -22.30 -7.45
N SER A 384 4.43 -22.68 -8.34
CA SER A 384 4.11 -24.08 -8.66
C SER A 384 5.24 -24.84 -9.36
N LYS A 385 6.28 -24.13 -9.83
CA LYS A 385 7.52 -24.74 -10.32
C LYS A 385 8.31 -25.43 -9.21
N SER A 386 8.07 -25.06 -7.95
CA SER A 386 8.68 -25.69 -6.78
C SER A 386 7.95 -26.97 -6.41
N ILE A 387 8.69 -28.09 -6.26
CA ILE A 387 8.14 -29.37 -5.82
C ILE A 387 7.54 -29.30 -4.41
N ALA A 388 8.05 -28.41 -3.58
CA ALA A 388 7.62 -28.24 -2.19
C ALA A 388 6.44 -27.26 -2.03
N PHE A 389 5.99 -26.62 -3.11
CA PHE A 389 4.87 -25.69 -3.05
C PHE A 389 3.54 -26.40 -2.89
N LYS A 390 2.70 -25.89 -1.99
CA LYS A 390 1.32 -26.34 -1.81
C LYS A 390 0.38 -25.23 -2.32
N PRO A 391 -0.40 -25.48 -3.37
CA PRO A 391 -1.34 -24.49 -3.88
C PRO A 391 -2.42 -24.16 -2.85
N TYR A 392 -2.98 -22.96 -2.94
CA TYR A 392 -4.07 -22.52 -2.08
C TYR A 392 -5.34 -23.30 -2.37
N GLN A 393 -5.75 -24.14 -1.43
CA GLN A 393 -6.82 -25.14 -1.60
C GLN A 393 -8.17 -24.56 -2.08
N PRO A 394 -8.66 -23.38 -1.56
CA PRO A 394 -9.95 -22.83 -1.98
C PRO A 394 -10.06 -22.41 -3.45
N LEU A 395 -8.93 -22.33 -4.18
CA LEU A 395 -8.87 -21.95 -5.60
C LEU A 395 -8.52 -23.12 -6.55
N ILE A 396 -8.40 -24.35 -6.06
CA ILE A 396 -8.08 -25.51 -6.93
C ILE A 396 -9.17 -25.73 -7.99
N ASP A 397 -10.44 -25.56 -7.61
CA ASP A 397 -11.58 -25.73 -8.52
C ASP A 397 -12.10 -24.40 -9.10
N SER A 398 -11.24 -23.37 -9.18
CA SER A 398 -11.64 -22.05 -9.67
C SER A 398 -12.18 -22.06 -11.09
N ASP A 399 -11.63 -22.88 -11.98
CA ASP A 399 -12.11 -23.01 -13.38
C ASP A 399 -13.58 -23.45 -13.46
N LYS A 400 -14.02 -24.33 -12.55
CA LYS A 400 -15.42 -24.73 -12.46
C LYS A 400 -16.29 -23.57 -11.98
N GLN A 401 -15.86 -22.85 -10.95
CA GLN A 401 -16.58 -21.70 -10.40
C GLN A 401 -16.70 -20.58 -11.45
N ILE A 402 -15.65 -20.30 -12.22
CA ILE A 402 -15.66 -19.35 -13.33
C ILE A 402 -16.69 -19.73 -14.39
N LYS A 403 -16.74 -21.02 -14.80
CA LYS A 403 -17.74 -21.50 -15.76
C LYS A 403 -19.17 -21.35 -15.24
N GLU A 404 -19.40 -21.57 -13.96
CA GLU A 404 -20.71 -21.37 -13.33
C GLU A 404 -21.13 -19.89 -13.36
N ILE A 405 -20.23 -18.96 -13.04
CA ILE A 405 -20.48 -17.52 -13.11
C ILE A 405 -20.82 -17.08 -14.55
N LEU A 406 -20.04 -17.54 -15.54
CA LEU A 406 -20.32 -17.23 -16.94
C LEU A 406 -21.67 -17.78 -17.41
N ASN A 407 -22.03 -18.97 -16.96
CA ASN A 407 -23.33 -19.57 -17.27
C ASN A 407 -24.48 -18.75 -16.63
N ASP A 408 -24.31 -18.23 -15.42
CA ASP A 408 -25.30 -17.38 -14.78
C ASP A 408 -25.45 -16.05 -15.53
N ILE A 409 -24.35 -15.42 -15.94
CA ILE A 409 -24.37 -14.20 -16.78
C ILE A 409 -25.11 -14.45 -18.09
N ASN A 410 -24.86 -15.59 -18.76
CA ASN A 410 -25.49 -15.96 -20.03
C ASN A 410 -26.96 -16.32 -19.90
N LYS A 411 -27.41 -16.68 -18.71
CA LYS A 411 -28.82 -17.00 -18.39
C LYS A 411 -29.58 -15.83 -17.75
N ASP A 412 -28.98 -14.65 -17.74
CA ASP A 412 -29.53 -13.41 -17.13
C ASP A 412 -29.71 -13.51 -15.60
N ASN A 413 -29.04 -14.46 -14.93
CA ASN A 413 -29.01 -14.62 -13.47
C ASN A 413 -27.94 -13.70 -12.84
N TYR A 414 -28.06 -12.40 -13.09
CA TYR A 414 -27.00 -11.43 -12.77
C TYR A 414 -26.71 -11.31 -11.27
N ILE A 415 -27.72 -11.38 -10.41
CA ILE A 415 -27.56 -11.29 -8.94
C ILE A 415 -26.72 -12.48 -8.43
N ASP A 416 -27.01 -13.70 -8.89
CA ASP A 416 -26.25 -14.87 -8.50
C ASP A 416 -24.81 -14.81 -9.03
N ALA A 417 -24.63 -14.31 -10.27
CA ALA A 417 -23.31 -14.07 -10.85
C ALA A 417 -22.49 -13.07 -10.01
N ILE A 418 -23.09 -11.95 -9.57
CA ILE A 418 -22.44 -10.95 -8.70
C ILE A 418 -22.02 -11.59 -7.40
N ASN A 419 -22.92 -12.28 -6.71
CA ASN A 419 -22.63 -12.91 -5.41
C ASN A 419 -21.51 -13.96 -5.50
N LYS A 420 -21.56 -14.85 -6.51
CA LYS A 420 -20.51 -15.86 -6.74
C LYS A 420 -19.18 -15.21 -7.08
N THR A 421 -19.18 -14.13 -7.86
CA THR A 421 -17.97 -13.41 -8.23
C THR A 421 -17.34 -12.73 -7.01
N GLN A 422 -18.12 -12.09 -6.14
CA GLN A 422 -17.62 -11.51 -4.88
C GLN A 422 -16.98 -12.56 -3.97
N ILE A 423 -17.60 -13.73 -3.84
CA ILE A 423 -17.02 -14.84 -3.08
C ILE A 423 -15.67 -15.27 -3.69
N LEU A 424 -15.61 -15.34 -5.01
CA LEU A 424 -14.39 -15.77 -5.71
C LEU A 424 -13.28 -14.69 -5.63
N ILE A 425 -13.62 -13.41 -5.67
CA ILE A 425 -12.70 -12.29 -5.38
C ILE A 425 -12.07 -12.45 -3.99
N ASN A 426 -12.89 -12.68 -2.96
CA ASN A 426 -12.39 -12.86 -1.60
C ASN A 426 -11.43 -14.05 -1.48
N LYS A 427 -11.75 -15.16 -2.16
CA LYS A 427 -10.85 -16.33 -2.23
C LYS A 427 -9.54 -15.99 -2.96
N THR A 428 -9.61 -15.20 -4.03
CA THR A 428 -8.46 -14.81 -4.84
C THR A 428 -7.52 -13.90 -4.02
N LEU A 429 -8.05 -12.92 -3.32
CA LEU A 429 -7.27 -12.04 -2.43
C LEU A 429 -6.63 -12.83 -1.29
N ALA A 430 -7.37 -13.76 -0.67
CA ALA A 430 -6.80 -14.64 0.35
C ALA A 430 -5.73 -15.57 -0.23
N GLY A 431 -5.90 -16.05 -1.47
CA GLY A 431 -4.90 -16.83 -2.18
C GLY A 431 -3.64 -16.03 -2.51
N MET A 432 -3.78 -14.75 -2.87
CA MET A 432 -2.65 -13.84 -3.08
C MET A 432 -1.89 -13.61 -1.76
N ASP A 433 -2.61 -13.33 -0.67
CA ASP A 433 -2.00 -13.18 0.65
C ASP A 433 -1.23 -14.44 1.06
N TYR A 434 -1.82 -15.62 0.83
CA TYR A 434 -1.17 -16.91 1.07
C TYR A 434 0.15 -17.05 0.30
N ILE A 435 0.17 -16.71 -1.00
CA ILE A 435 1.37 -16.83 -1.84
C ILE A 435 2.43 -15.79 -1.43
N LEU A 436 2.04 -14.55 -1.21
CA LEU A 436 2.95 -13.48 -0.81
C LEU A 436 3.62 -13.78 0.54
N HIS A 437 2.90 -14.41 1.46
CA HIS A 437 3.41 -14.73 2.79
C HIS A 437 3.90 -16.18 2.93
N TYR A 438 3.99 -16.93 1.81
CA TYR A 438 4.34 -18.36 1.83
C TYR A 438 5.67 -18.67 2.52
N ASP A 439 6.68 -17.82 2.32
CA ASP A 439 8.01 -17.95 2.90
C ASP A 439 8.19 -17.23 4.24
N ARG A 440 7.19 -16.46 4.67
CA ARG A 440 7.29 -15.58 5.83
C ARG A 440 7.62 -16.30 7.13
N VAL A 441 7.02 -17.47 7.34
CA VAL A 441 7.30 -18.30 8.55
C VAL A 441 8.74 -18.78 8.56
N TYR A 442 9.24 -19.26 7.41
CA TYR A 442 10.62 -19.70 7.28
C TYR A 442 11.59 -18.55 7.55
N LEU A 443 11.41 -17.41 6.89
CA LEU A 443 12.28 -16.25 7.05
C LEU A 443 12.28 -15.72 8.48
N LYS A 444 11.10 -15.53 9.09
CA LYS A 444 10.99 -15.12 10.51
C LYS A 444 11.73 -16.09 11.44
N THR A 445 11.58 -17.39 11.21
CA THR A 445 12.26 -18.41 12.03
C THR A 445 13.77 -18.30 11.89
N ILE A 446 14.30 -18.16 10.67
CA ILE A 446 15.74 -18.03 10.42
C ILE A 446 16.30 -16.75 11.06
N VAL A 447 15.55 -15.63 10.99
CA VAL A 447 15.97 -14.36 11.59
C VAL A 447 16.04 -14.48 13.12
N VAL A 448 15.00 -15.01 13.75
CA VAL A 448 14.97 -15.20 15.22
C VAL A 448 16.13 -16.14 15.66
N LEU A 449 16.27 -17.28 14.99
CA LEU A 449 17.37 -18.21 15.27
C LEU A 449 18.74 -17.56 15.04
N GLY A 450 18.88 -16.75 14.00
CA GLY A 450 20.11 -16.02 13.71
C GLY A 450 20.53 -15.12 14.86
N TYR A 451 19.63 -14.32 15.41
CA TYR A 451 19.92 -13.44 16.55
C TYR A 451 20.19 -14.22 17.84
N ILE A 452 19.44 -15.30 18.11
CA ILE A 452 19.72 -16.17 19.27
C ILE A 452 21.13 -16.76 19.17
N LEU A 453 21.45 -17.34 18.02
CA LEU A 453 22.76 -17.99 17.82
C LEU A 453 23.90 -16.97 17.77
N TRP A 454 23.69 -15.79 17.21
CA TRP A 454 24.66 -14.69 17.30
C TRP A 454 24.96 -14.31 18.74
N SER A 455 23.95 -14.15 19.58
CA SER A 455 24.12 -13.83 21.00
C SER A 455 24.89 -14.91 21.74
N LEU A 456 24.57 -16.19 21.48
CA LEU A 456 25.31 -17.32 22.05
C LEU A 456 26.75 -17.40 21.51
N TYR A 457 26.99 -17.03 20.25
CA TYR A 457 28.31 -16.97 19.65
C TYR A 457 29.19 -15.89 20.31
N ILE A 458 28.63 -14.67 20.52
CA ILE A 458 29.33 -13.60 21.27
C ILE A 458 29.67 -14.08 22.68
N PHE A 459 28.72 -14.72 23.36
CA PHE A 459 28.93 -15.24 24.68
C PHE A 459 30.08 -16.29 24.70
N THR A 460 30.08 -17.21 23.73
CA THR A 460 31.15 -18.19 23.56
C THR A 460 32.51 -17.50 23.33
N PHE A 461 32.52 -16.41 22.52
CA PHE A 461 33.71 -15.60 22.31
C PHE A 461 34.26 -15.00 23.61
N ILE A 462 33.41 -14.42 24.44
CA ILE A 462 33.80 -13.82 25.74
C ILE A 462 34.40 -14.89 26.65
N GLU A 463 33.78 -16.06 26.79
CA GLU A 463 34.27 -17.15 27.61
C GLU A 463 35.62 -17.69 27.13
N MET A 464 35.79 -17.83 25.83
CA MET A 464 37.05 -18.30 25.25
C MET A 464 38.17 -17.25 25.31
N LYS A 465 37.82 -15.95 25.26
CA LYS A 465 38.75 -14.85 25.51
C LYS A 465 39.27 -14.90 26.94
N ASN A 466 38.39 -15.06 27.92
CA ASN A 466 38.75 -15.16 29.33
C ASN A 466 39.69 -16.36 29.62
N LYS A 467 39.57 -17.42 28.83
CA LYS A 467 40.42 -18.64 28.92
C LYS A 467 41.62 -18.62 27.98
N ASN A 468 41.92 -17.52 27.31
CA ASN A 468 43.02 -17.39 26.32
C ASN A 468 43.00 -18.43 25.19
N CYS A 469 41.83 -18.86 24.74
CA CYS A 469 41.60 -19.92 23.75
C CYS A 469 40.94 -19.47 22.46
N LEU A 470 40.93 -18.15 22.12
CA LEU A 470 40.21 -17.58 20.96
C LEU A 470 40.56 -18.21 19.61
N ASN A 471 41.82 -18.67 19.43
CA ASN A 471 42.25 -19.35 18.21
C ASN A 471 41.36 -20.57 17.88
N LYS A 472 40.83 -21.26 18.88
CA LYS A 472 39.93 -22.41 18.69
C LYS A 472 38.53 -22.03 18.22
N LEU A 473 38.12 -20.80 18.43
CA LEU A 473 36.83 -20.31 17.93
C LEU A 473 36.83 -20.07 16.41
N PHE A 474 38.00 -19.69 15.88
CA PHE A 474 38.12 -19.32 14.46
C PHE A 474 38.78 -20.42 13.61
N PHE A 475 39.58 -21.31 14.19
CA PHE A 475 40.34 -22.36 13.48
C PHE A 475 39.95 -23.78 13.94
N PHE A 476 40.08 -24.74 13.04
CA PHE A 476 39.88 -26.17 13.27
C PHE A 476 41.00 -26.74 14.17
N ASN A 477 40.68 -27.44 15.26
CA ASN A 477 41.77 -27.90 16.09
C ASN A 477 41.58 -29.16 16.95
N THR A 478 40.57 -30.00 16.81
CA THR A 478 40.49 -31.26 17.59
C THR A 478 39.66 -32.35 16.89
N LYS A 479 39.95 -33.67 17.17
CA LYS A 479 39.18 -34.80 16.64
C LYS A 479 37.67 -34.71 16.98
N ASP A 480 37.31 -34.20 18.17
CA ASP A 480 35.91 -34.02 18.59
C ASP A 480 35.18 -32.96 17.75
N SER A 481 35.93 -32.01 17.16
CA SER A 481 35.33 -30.99 16.27
C SER A 481 35.01 -31.52 14.86
N ILE A 482 35.63 -32.63 14.44
CA ILE A 482 35.41 -33.20 13.10
C ILE A 482 34.00 -33.74 12.96
N PHE A 483 33.50 -34.51 13.94
CA PHE A 483 32.14 -35.05 13.91
C PHE A 483 31.09 -33.92 13.89
N VAL A 484 31.25 -32.92 14.77
CA VAL A 484 30.37 -31.76 14.80
C VAL A 484 30.40 -30.98 13.48
N SER A 485 31.59 -30.88 12.88
CA SER A 485 31.73 -30.18 11.59
C SER A 485 31.06 -30.90 10.44
N ILE A 486 31.21 -32.24 10.37
CA ILE A 486 30.52 -33.06 9.37
C ILE A 486 29.02 -32.97 9.56
N PHE A 487 28.53 -33.10 10.81
CA PHE A 487 27.10 -32.96 11.11
C PHE A 487 26.55 -31.57 10.71
N SER A 488 27.26 -30.50 11.10
CA SER A 488 26.87 -29.14 10.77
C SER A 488 26.88 -28.88 9.25
N LEU A 489 27.86 -29.44 8.54
CA LEU A 489 27.94 -29.36 7.08
C LEU A 489 26.74 -30.07 6.43
N LEU A 490 26.44 -31.31 6.82
CA LEU A 490 25.31 -32.07 6.30
C LEU A 490 23.98 -31.37 6.60
N PHE A 491 23.83 -30.81 7.80
CA PHE A 491 22.66 -30.02 8.17
C PHE A 491 22.52 -28.76 7.29
N THR A 492 23.60 -28.02 7.09
CA THR A 492 23.61 -26.84 6.22
C THR A 492 23.27 -27.22 4.77
N LEU A 493 23.87 -28.29 4.25
CA LEU A 493 23.58 -28.80 2.90
C LEU A 493 22.10 -29.25 2.76
N SER A 494 21.52 -29.84 3.80
CA SER A 494 20.10 -30.23 3.77
C SER A 494 19.17 -29.00 3.71
N LEU A 495 19.48 -27.92 4.44
CA LEU A 495 18.73 -26.68 4.35
C LEU A 495 18.92 -25.98 3.00
N CYS A 496 20.15 -25.94 2.47
CA CYS A 496 20.41 -25.42 1.13
C CYS A 496 19.68 -26.23 0.05
N TYR A 497 19.63 -27.55 0.17
CA TYR A 497 18.87 -28.43 -0.72
C TYR A 497 17.36 -28.15 -0.61
N TYR A 498 16.84 -27.97 0.61
CA TYR A 498 15.44 -27.56 0.81
C TYR A 498 15.12 -26.25 0.11
N LEU A 499 16.00 -25.23 0.22
CA LEU A 499 15.84 -23.95 -0.50
C LEU A 499 15.93 -24.13 -2.02
N TYR A 500 16.78 -25.04 -2.49
CA TYR A 500 16.92 -25.35 -3.90
C TYR A 500 15.64 -25.96 -4.50
N ILE A 501 15.06 -26.95 -3.86
CA ILE A 501 13.79 -27.55 -4.34
C ILE A 501 12.62 -26.56 -4.26
N ARG A 502 12.72 -25.54 -3.40
CA ARG A 502 11.75 -24.42 -3.30
C ARG A 502 11.98 -23.32 -4.34
N ILE A 503 13.07 -23.37 -5.09
CA ILE A 503 13.47 -22.31 -6.03
C ILE A 503 13.56 -20.95 -5.32
N SER A 504 14.09 -20.96 -4.09
CA SER A 504 14.17 -19.78 -3.24
C SER A 504 15.21 -18.76 -3.76
N PRO A 505 15.01 -17.46 -3.55
CA PRO A 505 15.97 -16.42 -3.91
C PRO A 505 17.34 -16.65 -3.27
N ILE A 506 18.41 -16.19 -3.94
CA ILE A 506 19.79 -16.37 -3.47
C ILE A 506 20.02 -15.79 -2.05
N MET A 507 19.32 -14.72 -1.70
CA MET A 507 19.43 -14.09 -0.38
C MET A 507 18.99 -15.02 0.75
N TYR A 508 18.02 -15.92 0.53
CA TYR A 508 17.56 -16.87 1.55
C TYR A 508 18.66 -17.85 1.96
N TYR A 509 19.55 -18.22 1.03
CA TYR A 509 20.74 -19.02 1.35
C TYR A 509 21.69 -18.25 2.27
N LEU A 510 21.92 -16.96 1.99
CA LEU A 510 22.78 -16.14 2.85
C LEU A 510 22.19 -15.99 4.26
N TYR A 511 20.88 -15.77 4.38
CA TYR A 511 20.20 -15.72 5.68
C TYR A 511 20.34 -17.04 6.45
N THR A 512 20.31 -18.18 5.76
CA THR A 512 20.44 -19.51 6.36
C THR A 512 21.87 -19.85 6.77
N LEU A 513 22.86 -19.43 5.99
CA LEU A 513 24.27 -19.76 6.24
C LEU A 513 24.80 -19.15 7.55
N PHE A 514 24.38 -17.93 7.93
CA PHE A 514 24.83 -17.31 9.17
C PHE A 514 24.42 -18.07 10.43
N PRO A 515 23.13 -18.40 10.66
CA PRO A 515 22.73 -19.24 11.79
C PRO A 515 23.43 -20.60 11.81
N CYS A 516 23.62 -21.23 10.64
CA CYS A 516 24.34 -22.49 10.52
C CYS A 516 25.81 -22.34 10.94
N TYR A 517 26.48 -21.27 10.51
CA TYR A 517 27.84 -20.95 10.91
C TYR A 517 27.95 -20.75 12.42
N PHE A 518 27.08 -19.94 13.01
CA PHE A 518 27.11 -19.72 14.46
C PHE A 518 26.84 -21.00 15.23
N LEU A 519 25.84 -21.78 14.82
CA LEU A 519 25.54 -23.07 15.44
C LEU A 519 26.73 -24.01 15.40
N TRP A 520 27.35 -24.15 14.22
CA TRP A 520 28.57 -24.95 14.08
C TRP A 520 29.66 -24.52 15.06
N ARG A 521 29.97 -23.22 15.15
CA ARG A 521 31.03 -22.69 16.03
C ARG A 521 30.70 -22.86 17.51
N ILE A 522 29.45 -22.70 17.91
CA ILE A 522 28.98 -22.94 19.28
C ILE A 522 29.12 -24.42 19.64
N LEU A 523 28.60 -25.32 18.79
CA LEU A 523 28.67 -26.78 19.06
C LEU A 523 30.12 -27.29 19.12
N SER A 524 30.98 -26.81 18.24
CA SER A 524 32.42 -27.16 18.26
C SER A 524 33.13 -26.73 19.56
N ASN A 525 32.56 -25.76 20.28
CA ASN A 525 33.13 -25.17 21.48
C ASN A 525 32.25 -25.35 22.73
N LEU A 526 31.29 -26.28 22.71
CA LEU A 526 30.26 -26.48 23.74
C LEU A 526 30.82 -26.68 25.15
N LYS A 527 32.04 -27.26 25.28
CA LYS A 527 32.73 -27.45 26.57
C LYS A 527 32.99 -26.13 27.31
N TYR A 528 33.20 -25.03 26.57
CA TYR A 528 33.43 -23.72 27.19
C TYR A 528 32.14 -23.10 27.69
N LEU A 529 31.01 -23.37 27.04
CA LEU A 529 29.66 -23.00 27.52
C LEU A 529 29.23 -23.82 28.72
N LYS A 530 29.47 -25.17 28.72
CA LYS A 530 29.13 -26.02 29.85
C LYS A 530 29.85 -25.59 31.13
N SER A 531 31.14 -25.16 31.04
CA SER A 531 31.88 -24.70 32.20
C SER A 531 31.34 -23.44 32.84
N PHE A 532 30.51 -22.68 32.14
CA PHE A 532 29.80 -21.53 32.68
C PHE A 532 28.62 -21.94 33.60
N PHE A 533 27.86 -22.94 33.18
CA PHE A 533 26.67 -23.41 33.93
C PHE A 533 27.06 -24.30 35.14
N VAL A 534 28.30 -24.80 35.20
CA VAL A 534 28.79 -25.52 36.37
C VAL A 534 29.25 -24.48 37.41
N LEU A 535 28.42 -24.24 38.41
CA LEU A 535 28.74 -23.39 39.56
C LEU A 535 29.98 -23.90 40.28
N ASN A 536 31.14 -23.31 40.00
CA ASN A 536 32.37 -23.60 40.75
C ASN A 536 32.25 -22.96 42.14
N LYS A 537 32.11 -23.76 43.20
CA LYS A 537 31.91 -23.31 44.58
C LYS A 537 33.03 -22.38 45.08
N GLU A 538 34.19 -22.37 44.43
CA GLU A 538 35.40 -21.64 44.90
C GLU A 538 35.52 -20.19 44.36
N ASN A 539 34.71 -19.76 43.37
CA ASN A 539 34.84 -18.43 42.76
C ASN A 539 33.52 -17.71 42.52
N LYS A 540 32.76 -17.51 43.60
CA LYS A 540 31.42 -16.83 43.57
C LYS A 540 31.42 -15.45 42.86
N LYS A 541 32.52 -14.68 42.99
CA LYS A 541 32.63 -13.32 42.39
C LYS A 541 32.76 -13.35 40.87
N SER A 542 33.52 -14.31 40.33
CA SER A 542 33.66 -14.52 38.87
C SER A 542 32.38 -15.06 38.25
N THR A 543 31.67 -15.94 38.94
CA THR A 543 30.42 -16.54 38.50
C THR A 543 29.29 -15.47 38.44
N LEU A 544 29.24 -14.57 39.44
CA LEU A 544 28.26 -13.47 39.45
C LEU A 544 28.51 -12.49 38.31
N GLN A 545 29.76 -12.14 38.03
CA GLN A 545 30.14 -11.27 36.93
C GLN A 545 29.80 -11.87 35.56
N ASN A 546 29.95 -13.18 35.40
CA ASN A 546 29.61 -13.91 34.17
C ASN A 546 28.08 -14.01 33.99
N ILE A 547 27.32 -14.20 35.09
CA ILE A 547 25.85 -14.15 35.06
C ILE A 547 25.37 -12.74 34.69
N CYS A 548 25.97 -11.69 35.25
CA CYS A 548 25.64 -10.30 34.87
C CYS A 548 25.93 -10.02 33.39
N ASN A 549 27.09 -10.50 32.87
CA ASN A 549 27.42 -10.36 31.44
C ASN A 549 26.42 -11.12 30.55
N PHE A 550 25.99 -12.31 30.95
CA PHE A 550 24.97 -13.07 30.24
C PHE A 550 23.61 -12.34 30.24
N ILE A 551 23.20 -11.82 31.41
CA ILE A 551 21.96 -11.04 31.55
C ILE A 551 22.01 -9.79 30.67
N ILE A 552 23.13 -9.07 30.61
CA ILE A 552 23.31 -7.90 29.76
C ILE A 552 23.19 -8.28 28.29
N VAL A 553 23.86 -9.34 27.83
CA VAL A 553 23.78 -9.83 26.45
C VAL A 553 22.35 -10.30 26.12
N PHE A 554 21.69 -10.96 27.07
CA PHE A 554 20.30 -11.41 26.93
C PHE A 554 19.29 -10.25 26.92
N LEU A 555 19.49 -9.22 27.75
CA LEU A 555 18.68 -8.00 27.75
C LEU A 555 18.88 -7.17 26.47
N LEU A 556 20.10 -7.07 25.97
CA LEU A 556 20.39 -6.46 24.66
C LEU A 556 19.71 -7.25 23.53
N PHE A 557 19.73 -8.57 23.60
CA PHE A 557 18.99 -9.43 22.68
C PHE A 557 17.48 -9.21 22.78
N LEU A 558 16.90 -9.19 23.99
CA LEU A 558 15.48 -8.91 24.18
C LEU A 558 15.08 -7.52 23.68
N SER A 559 15.94 -6.50 23.86
CA SER A 559 15.67 -5.16 23.34
C SER A 559 15.69 -5.13 21.81
N LEU A 560 16.62 -5.81 21.16
CA LEU A 560 16.68 -5.95 19.70
C LEU A 560 15.47 -6.73 19.17
N VAL A 561 15.09 -7.83 19.83
CA VAL A 561 13.88 -8.59 19.51
C VAL A 561 12.62 -7.77 19.75
N SER A 562 12.57 -6.96 20.81
CA SER A 562 11.43 -6.08 21.10
C SER A 562 11.30 -4.96 20.08
N ILE A 563 12.40 -4.35 19.65
CA ILE A 563 12.42 -3.37 18.54
C ILE A 563 11.96 -4.04 17.24
N TYR A 564 12.42 -5.27 16.98
CA TYR A 564 12.00 -6.06 15.84
C TYR A 564 10.51 -6.43 15.90
N ILE A 565 9.98 -6.80 17.08
CA ILE A 565 8.56 -7.10 17.29
C ILE A 565 7.70 -5.82 17.20
N LEU A 566 8.16 -4.71 17.77
CA LEU A 566 7.50 -3.41 17.62
C LEU A 566 7.39 -3.00 16.14
N PHE A 567 8.46 -3.16 15.38
CA PHE A 567 8.45 -2.92 13.93
C PHE A 567 7.58 -3.91 13.14
N ILE A 568 7.25 -5.07 13.73
CA ILE A 568 6.34 -6.08 13.15
C ILE A 568 4.87 -5.74 13.41
N LEU A 569 4.59 -5.06 14.54
CA LEU A 569 3.23 -4.77 15.00
C LEU A 569 2.73 -3.38 14.59
N THR A 570 3.66 -2.49 14.15
CA THR A 570 3.36 -1.22 13.47
C THR A 570 3.36 -1.39 11.95
#